data_ef5d9d6fdee5a8f8b6fa7e60f31f5e25
#
_entry.id   ef5d9d6fdee5a8f8b6fa7e60f31f5e25
#
_cell.length_a   1.000
_cell.length_b   1.000
_cell.length_c   1.000
_cell.angle_alpha   90.00
_cell.angle_beta   90.00
_cell.angle_gamma   90.00
#
_symmetry.space_group_name_H-M   'P 1'
#
loop_
_entity.id
_entity.type
_entity.pdbx_description
1 polymer ?
#
loop_
_entity_poly.entity_id
_entity_poly.type
_entity_poly.pdbx_seq_one_letter_code
_entity_poly.pdbx_strand_id
1 'polypeptide(L)'
;MDNKYSVSFKDVSKIFKLKGKNKAKKKFEKKSFYALQDINFNVEKGDVIGILGTNGSGKSTLSRILAGISVQDSGKVEIRGEQALIAIKTGLNNQLTGLENIRLKGALLGLSRSRINEIIEE
;
A
#
# COMPACT_ATOMS: atom_id res chain seq x y z
N MET A 1 -9.57 13.43 -14.67
CA MET A 1 -8.38 12.63 -15.07
C MET A 1 -8.60 12.12 -16.49
N ASP A 2 -7.60 12.22 -17.32
CA ASP A 2 -7.62 11.65 -18.66
C ASP A 2 -7.73 10.11 -18.60
N ASN A 3 -8.51 9.48 -19.47
CA ASN A 3 -8.69 8.02 -19.53
C ASN A 3 -7.39 7.25 -19.82
N LYS A 4 -6.34 7.95 -20.16
CA LYS A 4 -5.01 7.45 -20.46
C LYS A 4 -4.29 6.90 -19.23
N TYR A 5 -4.51 7.49 -18.07
CA TYR A 5 -3.80 7.14 -16.83
C TYR A 5 -4.55 6.10 -15.99
N SER A 6 -3.83 5.13 -15.47
CA SER A 6 -4.32 4.21 -14.45
C SER A 6 -4.13 4.77 -13.04
N VAL A 7 -3.10 5.59 -12.83
CA VAL A 7 -2.78 6.23 -11.56
C VAL A 7 -2.39 7.68 -11.80
N SER A 8 -2.89 8.58 -10.96
CA SER A 8 -2.48 9.99 -10.93
C SER A 8 -2.35 10.47 -9.50
N PHE A 9 -1.17 10.99 -9.18
CA PHE A 9 -0.86 11.67 -7.92
C PHE A 9 -0.57 13.13 -8.20
N LYS A 10 -1.26 14.03 -7.51
CA LYS A 10 -1.08 15.47 -7.63
C LYS A 10 -0.93 16.10 -6.25
N ASP A 11 0.24 16.68 -6.01
CA ASP A 11 0.59 17.39 -4.77
C ASP A 11 0.30 16.55 -3.50
N VAL A 12 0.60 15.27 -3.55
CA VAL A 12 0.27 14.31 -2.50
C VAL A 12 1.29 14.37 -1.38
N SER A 13 0.81 14.56 -0.17
CA SER A 13 1.61 14.53 1.05
C SER A 13 1.00 13.60 2.09
N LYS A 14 1.86 12.95 2.85
CA LYS A 14 1.49 12.10 3.99
C LYS A 14 2.36 12.44 5.18
N ILE A 15 1.70 12.74 6.29
CA ILE A 15 2.34 13.19 7.53
C ILE A 15 2.10 12.16 8.61
N PHE A 16 3.16 11.78 9.32
CA PHE A 16 3.08 10.97 10.52
C PHE A 16 3.37 11.83 11.76
N LYS A 17 2.52 11.69 12.77
CA LYS A 17 2.67 12.33 14.06
C LYS A 17 3.27 11.33 15.04
N LEU A 18 4.46 11.62 15.54
CA LEU A 18 5.09 10.83 16.60
C LEU A 18 4.51 11.28 17.96
N LYS A 19 3.84 10.38 18.65
CA LYS A 19 3.47 10.57 20.05
C LYS A 19 4.72 10.29 20.90
N GLY A 20 5.46 11.33 21.26
CA GLY A 20 6.55 11.22 22.21
C GLY A 20 6.01 10.92 23.60
N LYS A 21 6.26 9.71 24.12
CA LYS A 21 6.12 9.43 25.56
C LYS A 21 7.33 9.97 26.30
N ASN A 22 7.47 11.26 26.42
CA ASN A 22 8.41 11.83 27.39
C ASN A 22 7.65 12.20 28.65
N LYS A 23 7.70 11.32 29.66
CA LYS A 23 7.11 11.53 30.99
C LYS A 23 7.74 12.68 31.80
N ALA A 24 8.79 13.33 31.31
CA ALA A 24 9.59 14.30 32.06
C ALA A 24 9.33 15.77 31.72
N LYS A 25 8.62 16.13 30.65
CA LYS A 25 8.31 17.53 30.30
C LYS A 25 6.89 17.70 29.87
N LYS A 26 6.12 18.56 30.55
CA LYS A 26 4.72 18.93 30.27
C LYS A 26 4.51 19.70 28.96
N LYS A 27 5.39 19.59 27.97
CA LYS A 27 5.18 20.10 26.61
C LYS A 27 5.12 18.94 25.66
N PHE A 28 3.91 18.66 25.19
CA PHE A 28 3.67 17.76 24.06
C PHE A 28 4.25 18.38 22.79
N GLU A 29 5.53 18.19 22.53
CA GLU A 29 6.07 18.43 21.21
C GLU A 29 5.56 17.29 20.31
N LYS A 30 4.50 17.57 19.59
CA LYS A 30 4.04 16.71 18.50
C LYS A 30 5.06 16.80 17.37
N LYS A 31 6.08 15.94 17.39
CA LYS A 31 6.97 15.80 16.24
C LYS A 31 6.19 15.16 15.11
N SER A 32 5.92 15.92 14.08
CA SER A 32 5.38 15.42 12.81
C SER A 32 6.50 15.38 11.78
N PHE A 33 6.45 14.39 10.90
CA PHE A 33 7.35 14.33 9.76
C PHE A 33 6.58 13.95 8.50
N TYR A 34 7.05 14.46 7.36
CA TYR A 34 6.53 14.09 6.08
C TYR A 34 7.11 12.73 5.65
N ALA A 35 6.26 11.72 5.53
CA ALA A 35 6.63 10.47 4.88
C ALA A 35 6.64 10.64 3.35
N LEU A 36 5.71 11.44 2.84
CA LEU A 36 5.64 11.88 1.45
C LEU A 36 5.37 13.39 1.44
N GLN A 37 6.01 14.13 0.57
CA GLN A 37 5.83 15.57 0.41
C GLN A 37 5.75 15.94 -1.06
N ASP A 38 4.63 16.57 -1.43
CA ASP A 38 4.38 17.11 -2.77
C ASP A 38 4.71 16.13 -3.91
N ILE A 39 4.22 14.91 -3.78
CA ILE A 39 4.47 13.85 -4.75
C ILE A 39 3.54 14.02 -5.95
N ASN A 40 4.15 14.08 -7.13
CA ASN A 40 3.46 14.23 -8.40
C ASN A 40 3.96 13.19 -9.39
N PHE A 41 3.08 12.35 -9.89
CA PHE A 41 3.35 11.45 -11.01
C PHE A 41 2.07 10.90 -11.62
N ASN A 42 2.18 10.43 -12.85
CA ASN A 42 1.11 9.73 -13.55
C ASN A 42 1.65 8.41 -14.10
N VAL A 43 0.80 7.40 -14.08
CA VAL A 43 1.09 6.08 -14.65
C VAL A 43 0.06 5.79 -15.72
N GLU A 44 0.53 5.51 -16.92
CA GLU A 44 -0.35 5.11 -18.03
C GLU A 44 -0.75 3.64 -17.88
N LYS A 45 -1.84 3.26 -18.51
CA LYS A 45 -2.26 1.86 -18.55
C LYS A 45 -1.20 0.99 -19.20
N GLY A 46 -0.87 -0.12 -18.55
CA GLY A 46 0.15 -1.07 -19.03
C GLY A 46 1.58 -0.74 -18.61
N ASP A 47 1.83 0.40 -17.95
CA ASP A 47 3.15 0.76 -17.49
C ASP A 47 3.61 -0.09 -16.29
N VAL A 48 4.92 -0.29 -16.22
CA VAL A 48 5.61 -0.84 -15.07
C VAL A 48 6.50 0.24 -14.48
N ILE A 49 6.30 0.56 -13.22
CA ILE A 49 7.01 1.64 -12.52
C ILE A 49 7.89 1.07 -11.42
N GLY A 50 9.17 1.45 -11.42
CA GLY A 50 10.10 1.16 -10.33
C GLY A 50 10.13 2.29 -9.31
N ILE A 51 10.05 1.93 -8.02
CA ILE A 51 10.18 2.86 -6.90
C ILE A 51 11.46 2.53 -6.16
N LEU A 52 12.43 3.44 -6.23
CA LEU A 52 13.75 3.27 -5.64
C LEU A 52 13.97 4.29 -4.52
N GLY A 53 14.70 3.89 -3.52
CA GLY A 53 15.07 4.77 -2.41
C GLY A 53 15.65 3.97 -1.25
N THR A 54 16.27 4.68 -0.31
CA THR A 54 16.75 4.10 0.95
C THR A 54 15.61 3.75 1.89
N ASN A 55 15.88 2.94 2.91
CA ASN A 55 14.91 2.66 3.96
C ASN A 55 14.49 3.98 4.65
N GLY A 56 13.19 4.16 4.85
CA GLY A 56 12.64 5.39 5.43
C GLY A 56 12.38 6.52 4.42
N SER A 57 12.58 6.30 3.12
CA SER A 57 12.32 7.30 2.06
C SER A 57 10.84 7.44 1.66
N GLY A 58 9.94 6.68 2.27
CA GLY A 58 8.50 6.73 1.97
C GLY A 58 7.98 5.69 0.99
N LYS A 59 8.82 4.76 0.52
CA LYS A 59 8.39 3.70 -0.42
C LYS A 59 7.21 2.88 0.09
N SER A 60 7.27 2.42 1.34
CA SER A 60 6.20 1.65 1.97
C SER A 60 4.93 2.46 2.14
N THR A 61 5.04 3.75 2.46
CA THR A 61 3.91 4.67 2.57
C THR A 61 3.23 4.86 1.23
N LEU A 62 4.00 5.08 0.17
CA LEU A 62 3.50 5.20 -1.19
C LEU A 62 2.79 3.92 -1.64
N SER A 63 3.38 2.76 -1.38
CA SER A 63 2.79 1.46 -1.71
C SER A 63 1.45 1.22 -1.00
N ARG A 64 1.32 1.65 0.25
CA ARG A 64 0.07 1.54 1.01
C ARG A 64 -1.03 2.45 0.46
N ILE A 65 -0.68 3.65 0.03
CA ILE A 65 -1.64 4.56 -0.62
C ILE A 65 -2.08 3.98 -1.97
N LEU A 66 -1.15 3.46 -2.76
CA LEU A 66 -1.46 2.79 -4.03
C LEU A 66 -2.35 1.57 -3.86
N ALA A 67 -2.18 0.83 -2.79
CA ALA A 67 -2.99 -0.35 -2.46
C ALA A 67 -4.36 -0.01 -1.84
N GLY A 68 -4.64 1.25 -1.55
CA GLY A 68 -5.87 1.67 -0.90
C GLY A 68 -5.93 1.41 0.61
N ILE A 69 -4.80 1.05 1.23
CA ILE A 69 -4.69 0.78 2.67
C ILE A 69 -4.60 2.07 3.48
N SER A 70 -3.92 3.07 2.96
CA SER A 70 -3.75 4.38 3.57
C SER A 70 -4.30 5.49 2.71
N VAL A 71 -4.67 6.59 3.35
CA VAL A 71 -5.14 7.80 2.69
C VAL A 71 -4.13 8.93 2.89
N GLN A 72 -3.90 9.72 1.87
CA GLN A 72 -3.04 10.91 1.94
C GLN A 72 -3.65 11.99 2.86
N ASP A 73 -2.80 12.86 3.41
CA ASP A 73 -3.23 14.01 4.22
C ASP A 73 -3.59 15.22 3.35
N SER A 74 -2.94 15.37 2.21
CA SER A 74 -3.23 16.43 1.23
C SER A 74 -2.96 15.96 -0.20
N GLY A 75 -3.44 16.72 -1.17
CA GLY A 75 -3.32 16.41 -2.58
C GLY A 75 -4.41 15.47 -3.07
N LYS A 76 -4.31 15.10 -4.33
CA LYS A 76 -5.31 14.28 -5.01
C LYS A 76 -4.69 12.99 -5.53
N VAL A 77 -5.30 11.87 -5.18
CA VAL A 77 -4.97 10.53 -5.68
C VAL A 77 -6.14 9.99 -6.48
N GLU A 78 -5.88 9.62 -7.70
CA GLU A 78 -6.84 8.93 -8.55
C GLU A 78 -6.24 7.61 -9.02
N ILE A 79 -6.95 6.52 -8.75
CA ILE A 79 -6.56 5.17 -9.13
C ILE A 79 -7.74 4.50 -9.80
N ARG A 80 -7.52 3.97 -10.99
CA ARG A 80 -8.53 3.26 -11.77
C ARG A 80 -8.24 1.77 -11.78
N GLY A 81 -9.27 0.97 -11.61
CA GLY A 81 -9.20 -0.47 -11.58
C GLY A 81 -9.00 -1.04 -10.17
N GLU A 82 -8.78 -2.32 -10.12
CA GLU A 82 -8.56 -3.05 -8.88
C GLU A 82 -7.11 -2.89 -8.40
N GLN A 83 -6.96 -2.83 -7.10
CA GLN A 83 -5.68 -2.67 -6.43
C GLN A 83 -5.33 -3.93 -5.66
N ALA A 84 -4.10 -4.39 -5.78
CA ALA A 84 -3.59 -5.48 -4.97
C ALA A 84 -2.16 -5.20 -4.53
N LEU A 85 -1.88 -5.40 -3.25
CA LEU A 85 -0.53 -5.34 -2.71
C LEU A 85 0.04 -6.76 -2.65
N ILE A 86 1.08 -6.99 -3.44
CA ILE A 86 1.80 -8.25 -3.45
C ILE A 86 3.16 -8.01 -2.80
N ALA A 87 3.37 -8.59 -1.62
CA ALA A 87 4.63 -8.47 -0.91
C ALA A 87 5.03 -9.82 -0.33
N ILE A 88 6.34 -10.01 -0.19
CA ILE A 88 6.88 -11.19 0.49
C ILE A 88 6.31 -11.24 1.91
N LYS A 89 5.73 -12.34 2.30
CA LYS A 89 5.10 -12.60 3.61
C LYS A 89 3.83 -11.78 3.90
N THR A 90 3.32 -11.00 2.97
CA THR A 90 2.05 -10.29 3.18
C THR A 90 0.86 -11.24 3.06
N GLY A 91 0.02 -11.27 4.08
CA GLY A 91 -1.18 -12.09 4.10
C GLY A 91 -0.95 -13.58 4.35
N LEU A 92 0.26 -13.98 4.77
CA LEU A 92 0.52 -15.34 5.22
C LEU A 92 0.29 -15.46 6.72
N ASN A 93 -0.53 -16.45 7.11
CA ASN A 93 -0.73 -16.79 8.51
C ASN A 93 0.27 -17.90 8.90
N ASN A 94 1.17 -17.58 9.83
CA ASN A 94 2.21 -18.51 10.28
C ASN A 94 1.66 -19.73 11.05
N GLN A 95 0.42 -19.70 11.50
CA GLN A 95 -0.26 -20.79 12.18
C GLN A 95 -0.91 -21.79 11.21
N LEU A 96 -0.97 -21.45 9.94
CA LEU A 96 -1.53 -22.29 8.88
C LEU A 96 -0.42 -22.91 8.03
N THR A 97 -0.72 -24.08 7.45
CA THR A 97 0.13 -24.68 6.43
C THR A 97 0.16 -23.85 5.15
N GLY A 98 1.11 -24.12 4.26
CA GLY A 98 1.17 -23.47 2.96
C GLY A 98 -0.13 -23.66 2.15
N LEU A 99 -0.66 -24.89 2.14
CA LEU A 99 -1.91 -25.21 1.47
C LEU A 99 -3.12 -24.47 2.05
N GLU A 100 -3.22 -24.40 3.37
CA GLU A 100 -4.27 -23.65 4.06
C GLU A 100 -4.19 -22.14 3.76
N ASN A 101 -2.97 -21.58 3.70
CA ASN A 101 -2.74 -20.18 3.29
C ASN A 101 -3.21 -19.92 1.86
N ILE A 102 -2.92 -20.82 0.94
CA ILE A 102 -3.37 -20.70 -0.47
C ILE A 102 -4.90 -20.69 -0.54
N ARG A 103 -5.55 -21.59 0.17
CA ARG A 103 -7.02 -21.67 0.20
C ARG A 103 -7.63 -20.42 0.83
N LEU A 104 -7.09 -19.94 1.93
CA LEU A 104 -7.57 -18.74 2.59
C LEU A 104 -7.40 -17.51 1.69
N LYS A 105 -6.24 -17.34 1.09
CA LYS A 105 -5.99 -16.20 0.19
C LYS A 105 -6.84 -16.26 -1.07
N GLY A 106 -7.02 -17.42 -1.65
CA GLY A 106 -7.92 -17.62 -2.78
C GLY A 106 -9.35 -17.24 -2.46
N ALA A 107 -9.86 -17.64 -1.30
CA ALA A 107 -11.19 -17.28 -0.82
C ALA A 107 -11.34 -15.77 -0.60
N LEU A 108 -10.34 -15.11 0.00
CA LEU A 108 -10.31 -13.66 0.21
C LEU A 108 -10.28 -12.87 -1.11
N LEU A 109 -9.69 -13.43 -2.16
CA LEU A 109 -9.70 -12.85 -3.51
C LEU A 109 -10.98 -13.14 -4.29
N GLY A 110 -11.95 -13.85 -3.70
CA GLY A 110 -13.21 -14.18 -4.31
C GLY A 110 -13.16 -15.35 -5.32
N LEU A 111 -12.08 -16.13 -5.31
CA LEU A 111 -11.97 -17.31 -6.16
C LEU A 111 -12.89 -18.44 -5.69
N SER A 112 -13.51 -19.16 -6.65
CA SER A 112 -14.29 -20.35 -6.33
C SER A 112 -13.41 -21.48 -5.82
N ARG A 113 -13.96 -22.37 -5.01
CA ARG A 113 -13.26 -23.55 -4.50
C ARG A 113 -12.68 -24.41 -5.63
N SER A 114 -13.41 -24.55 -6.70
CA SER A 114 -13.00 -25.27 -7.90
C SER A 114 -11.74 -24.64 -8.54
N ARG A 115 -11.74 -23.31 -8.68
CA ARG A 115 -10.59 -22.58 -9.25
C ARG A 115 -9.36 -22.65 -8.35
N ILE A 116 -9.55 -22.58 -7.04
CA ILE A 116 -8.45 -22.73 -6.08
C ILE A 116 -7.81 -24.12 -6.19
N ASN A 117 -8.62 -25.17 -6.29
CA ASN A 117 -8.12 -26.53 -6.44
C ASN A 117 -7.34 -26.73 -7.75
N GLU A 118 -7.79 -26.17 -8.86
CA GLU A 118 -7.05 -26.20 -10.12
C GLU A 118 -5.65 -25.58 -9.97
N ILE A 119 -5.55 -24.41 -9.33
CA ILE A 119 -4.28 -23.70 -9.10
C ILE A 119 -3.33 -24.51 -8.20
N ILE A 120 -3.86 -25.25 -7.24
CA ILE A 120 -3.08 -26.09 -6.34
C ILE A 120 -2.48 -27.29 -7.06
N GLU A 121 -3.17 -27.82 -8.06
CA GLU A 121 -2.75 -29.01 -8.84
C GLU A 121 -1.73 -28.67 -9.93
N GLU A 122 -1.60 -27.40 -10.35
CA GLU A 122 -0.58 -26.94 -11.30
C GLU A 122 0.81 -26.84 -10.63
#